data_130bed58b04269942f94a214fa252639
#
_entry.id   130bed58b04269942f94a214fa252639
#
_cell.length_a   1.000
_cell.length_b   1.000
_cell.length_c   1.000
_cell.angle_alpha   90.00
_cell.angle_beta   90.00
_cell.angle_gamma   90.00
#
_symmetry.space_group_name_H-M   'P 1'
#
loop_
_entity.id
_entity.type
_entity.pdbx_description
1 polymer ?
#
loop_
_entity_poly.entity_id
_entity_poly.type
_entity_poly.pdbx_seq_one_letter_code
_entity_poly.pdbx_strand_id
1 'polypeptide(L)'
;MIDALRRAALALALLALPPAARADQLLRVAPHRATIGVPANSPPLYGDLARPAGPGPFPAVVVLHGCAGFGPPDIATAARLRAAGYLALALDSLGGANACRHPGGARAEAEDAVAALHFLAARRDVAPGRIALLGFSMGGFAVLDAITRGGVAPATGPRFAAAVAYYPNCRRSSGVMTVPLLILIGARDDWTPAAACRALLVRRAGRGAPVSLAVYPGATHAFNVPGRAHVYLGHAIRYDRTAARTAWARVRVFLRARLGPPASSPRAPSPRASAPPPGPPPLAPQSMERR
;
A
#
# COMPACT_ATOMS: atom_id res chain seq x y z
N MET A 1 20.72 8.06 25.79
CA MET A 1 19.97 9.21 26.34
C MET A 1 19.83 10.36 25.33
N ILE A 2 20.88 10.76 24.62
CA ILE A 2 20.88 11.90 23.66
C ILE A 2 19.97 11.65 22.45
N ASP A 3 19.89 10.43 21.93
CA ASP A 3 19.01 10.10 20.77
C ASP A 3 17.53 10.08 21.10
N ALA A 4 17.16 9.72 22.32
CA ALA A 4 15.77 9.74 22.78
C ALA A 4 15.26 11.18 22.93
N LEU A 5 16.12 12.09 23.43
CA LEU A 5 15.81 13.52 23.57
C LEU A 5 15.70 14.21 22.20
N ARG A 6 16.53 13.85 21.22
CA ARG A 6 16.45 14.37 19.85
C ARG A 6 15.17 13.92 19.14
N ARG A 7 14.74 12.67 19.33
CA ARG A 7 13.47 12.14 18.76
C ARG A 7 12.25 12.78 19.41
N ALA A 8 12.27 13.03 20.72
CA ALA A 8 11.20 13.72 21.43
C ALA A 8 11.10 15.21 21.02
N ALA A 9 12.22 15.91 20.84
CA ALA A 9 12.23 17.30 20.38
C ALA A 9 11.71 17.43 18.93
N LEU A 10 12.05 16.49 18.05
CA LEU A 10 11.55 16.46 16.66
C LEU A 10 10.04 16.20 16.63
N ALA A 11 9.52 15.31 17.49
CA ALA A 11 8.10 15.02 17.59
C ALA A 11 7.28 16.22 18.11
N LEU A 12 7.82 16.98 19.09
CA LEU A 12 7.17 18.20 19.59
C LEU A 12 7.18 19.34 18.54
N ALA A 13 8.27 19.50 17.80
CA ALA A 13 8.34 20.50 16.72
C ALA A 13 7.34 20.22 15.60
N LEU A 14 7.11 18.95 15.25
CA LEU A 14 6.11 18.54 14.28
C LEU A 14 4.68 18.85 14.72
N LEU A 15 4.38 18.79 16.03
CA LEU A 15 3.04 19.09 16.56
C LEU A 15 2.67 20.58 16.48
N ALA A 16 3.65 21.48 16.36
CA ALA A 16 3.44 22.93 16.27
C ALA A 16 3.15 23.43 14.86
N LEU A 17 3.31 22.60 13.81
CA LEU A 17 3.11 23.00 12.42
C LEU A 17 1.65 22.80 11.97
N PRO A 18 1.13 23.63 11.05
CA PRO A 18 -0.16 23.39 10.43
C PRO A 18 -0.17 22.06 9.66
N PRO A 19 -1.35 21.39 9.52
CA PRO A 19 -1.43 20.03 8.97
C PRO A 19 -0.74 19.83 7.61
N ALA A 20 -0.81 20.82 6.73
CA ALA A 20 -0.16 20.77 5.42
C ALA A 20 1.38 20.82 5.52
N ALA A 21 1.92 21.66 6.41
CA ALA A 21 3.36 21.76 6.64
C ALA A 21 3.91 20.52 7.37
N ARG A 22 3.09 19.83 8.19
CA ARG A 22 3.45 18.55 8.81
C ARG A 22 3.58 17.44 7.78
N ALA A 23 2.66 17.39 6.81
CA ALA A 23 2.72 16.42 5.71
C ALA A 23 3.97 16.62 4.86
N ASP A 24 4.29 17.86 4.46
CA ASP A 24 5.47 18.20 3.67
C ASP A 24 6.78 17.91 4.43
N GLN A 25 6.83 18.14 5.73
CA GLN A 25 8.01 17.87 6.54
C GLN A 25 8.21 16.37 6.82
N LEU A 26 7.12 15.60 6.99
CA LEU A 26 7.17 14.13 7.08
C LEU A 26 7.65 13.52 5.76
N LEU A 27 7.24 14.07 4.62
CA LEU A 27 7.72 13.67 3.29
C LEU A 27 9.21 13.98 3.09
N ARG A 28 9.70 15.11 3.63
CA ARG A 28 11.13 15.51 3.54
C ARG A 28 12.06 14.70 4.46
N VAL A 29 11.53 14.10 5.51
CA VAL A 29 12.28 13.32 6.50
C VAL A 29 12.18 11.80 6.25
N ALA A 30 11.39 11.35 5.27
CA ALA A 30 11.24 9.94 4.97
C ALA A 30 12.56 9.36 4.41
N PRO A 31 13.26 8.46 5.13
CA PRO A 31 14.55 7.90 4.71
C PRO A 31 14.43 6.95 3.50
N HIS A 32 13.28 6.87 2.86
CA HIS A 32 12.92 5.87 1.86
C HIS A 32 12.44 6.47 0.52
N ARG A 33 12.69 7.77 0.29
CA ARG A 33 12.31 8.40 -0.99
C ARG A 33 13.07 7.75 -2.16
N ALA A 34 12.34 7.08 -3.03
CA ALA A 34 12.87 6.55 -4.28
C ALA A 34 12.63 7.53 -5.42
N THR A 35 13.65 7.74 -6.26
CA THR A 35 13.50 8.41 -7.56
C THR A 35 13.28 7.32 -8.61
N ILE A 36 12.20 7.42 -9.35
CA ILE A 36 11.82 6.46 -10.39
C ILE A 36 12.29 7.03 -11.72
N GLY A 37 13.05 6.25 -12.47
CA GLY A 37 13.51 6.63 -13.81
C GLY A 37 12.32 6.80 -14.75
N VAL A 38 12.19 7.99 -15.30
CA VAL A 38 11.21 8.37 -16.34
C VAL A 38 11.97 8.79 -17.60
N PRO A 39 11.33 8.87 -18.79
CA PRO A 39 11.98 9.39 -19.99
C PRO A 39 12.63 10.75 -19.76
N ALA A 40 13.73 11.01 -20.44
CA ALA A 40 14.60 12.18 -20.20
C ALA A 40 13.89 13.54 -20.20
N ASN A 41 12.75 13.66 -20.85
CA ASN A 41 11.97 14.89 -20.98
C ASN A 41 10.76 14.96 -20.02
N SER A 42 10.64 14.00 -19.10
CA SER A 42 9.55 13.96 -18.10
C SER A 42 10.04 14.48 -16.74
N PRO A 43 9.19 15.13 -15.96
CA PRO A 43 9.52 15.47 -14.56
C PRO A 43 9.91 14.20 -13.78
N PRO A 44 10.84 14.30 -12.83
CA PRO A 44 11.22 13.16 -12.02
C PRO A 44 10.02 12.66 -11.20
N LEU A 45 9.78 11.36 -11.25
CA LEU A 45 8.74 10.69 -10.48
C LEU A 45 9.34 10.18 -9.17
N TYR A 46 8.62 10.38 -8.06
CA TYR A 46 9.07 10.03 -6.72
C TYR A 46 8.10 9.07 -6.03
N GLY A 47 8.57 8.40 -4.99
CA GLY A 47 7.73 7.56 -4.14
C GLY A 47 8.39 7.22 -2.80
N ASP A 48 7.59 6.74 -1.85
CA ASP A 48 8.07 6.14 -0.61
C ASP A 48 8.22 4.63 -0.78
N LEU A 49 9.46 4.13 -0.65
CA LEU A 49 9.80 2.72 -0.83
C LEU A 49 9.92 2.02 0.52
N ALA A 50 8.90 1.30 0.92
CA ALA A 50 8.86 0.52 2.15
C ALA A 50 9.30 -0.93 1.87
N ARG A 51 10.55 -1.26 2.25
CA ARG A 51 11.16 -2.58 2.03
C ARG A 51 11.07 -3.46 3.27
N PRO A 52 10.64 -4.74 3.18
CA PRO A 52 10.72 -5.69 4.28
C PRO A 52 12.18 -5.98 4.70
N ALA A 53 12.37 -6.50 5.91
CA ALA A 53 13.67 -7.00 6.35
C ALA A 53 14.04 -8.30 5.61
N GLY A 54 15.33 -8.56 5.45
CA GLY A 54 15.86 -9.78 4.81
C GLY A 54 16.38 -9.55 3.38
N PRO A 55 16.92 -10.59 2.75
CA PRO A 55 17.62 -10.49 1.47
C PRO A 55 16.68 -10.30 0.26
N GLY A 56 15.43 -10.75 0.33
CA GLY A 56 14.52 -10.85 -0.82
C GLY A 56 14.82 -12.09 -1.70
N PRO A 57 14.38 -12.13 -2.97
CA PRO A 57 13.53 -11.14 -3.62
C PRO A 57 12.09 -11.13 -3.07
N PHE A 58 11.51 -9.95 -2.96
CA PHE A 58 10.17 -9.75 -2.40
C PHE A 58 9.12 -9.62 -3.49
N PRO A 59 7.89 -10.13 -3.30
CA PRO A 59 6.76 -9.65 -4.08
C PRO A 59 6.53 -8.17 -3.78
N ALA A 60 6.09 -7.40 -4.77
CA ALA A 60 5.98 -5.95 -4.64
C ALA A 60 4.57 -5.42 -4.93
N VAL A 61 4.26 -4.23 -4.39
CA VAL A 61 3.00 -3.54 -4.63
C VAL A 61 3.28 -2.07 -4.88
N VAL A 62 2.80 -1.54 -6.01
CA VAL A 62 2.71 -0.10 -6.27
C VAL A 62 1.40 0.40 -5.67
N VAL A 63 1.45 1.50 -4.93
CA VAL A 63 0.28 2.13 -4.27
C VAL A 63 0.05 3.51 -4.89
N LEU A 64 -1.17 3.74 -5.38
CA LEU A 64 -1.63 4.98 -5.99
C LEU A 64 -2.57 5.72 -5.06
N HIS A 65 -2.35 7.03 -4.92
CA HIS A 65 -3.11 7.90 -4.03
C HIS A 65 -4.50 8.28 -4.58
N GLY A 66 -5.32 8.92 -3.75
CA GLY A 66 -6.60 9.49 -4.16
C GLY A 66 -6.48 10.94 -4.63
N CYS A 67 -7.64 11.59 -4.82
CA CYS A 67 -7.75 12.98 -5.27
C CYS A 67 -6.98 14.00 -4.40
N ALA A 68 -6.80 13.71 -3.12
CA ALA A 68 -6.08 14.62 -2.20
C ALA A 68 -4.57 14.72 -2.49
N GLY A 69 -4.05 13.89 -3.40
CA GLY A 69 -2.63 13.77 -3.67
C GLY A 69 -1.95 12.79 -2.71
N PHE A 70 -0.64 12.61 -2.92
CA PHE A 70 0.19 11.75 -2.08
C PHE A 70 0.30 12.25 -0.64
N GLY A 71 0.18 11.35 0.34
CA GLY A 71 0.22 11.76 1.73
C GLY A 71 0.31 10.62 2.76
N PRO A 72 0.10 10.94 4.05
CA PRO A 72 0.23 9.98 5.14
C PRO A 72 -0.58 8.68 5.00
N PRO A 73 -1.79 8.66 4.43
CA PRO A 73 -2.53 7.42 4.22
C PRO A 73 -1.83 6.43 3.27
N ASP A 74 -1.11 6.94 2.26
CA ASP A 74 -0.41 6.14 1.27
C ASP A 74 0.85 5.54 1.87
N ILE A 75 1.62 6.35 2.63
CA ILE A 75 2.78 5.90 3.42
C ILE A 75 2.36 4.84 4.45
N ALA A 76 1.24 5.05 5.15
CA ALA A 76 0.71 4.07 6.10
C ALA A 76 0.30 2.76 5.41
N THR A 77 -0.24 2.84 4.18
CA THR A 77 -0.56 1.66 3.37
C THR A 77 0.70 0.92 2.97
N ALA A 78 1.75 1.62 2.51
CA ALA A 78 3.04 1.01 2.19
C ALA A 78 3.67 0.34 3.42
N ALA A 79 3.62 0.98 4.59
CA ALA A 79 4.09 0.40 5.85
C ALA A 79 3.33 -0.89 6.23
N ARG A 80 2.00 -0.92 6.04
CA ARG A 80 1.18 -2.12 6.28
C ARG A 80 1.49 -3.25 5.30
N LEU A 81 1.75 -2.94 4.03
CA LEU A 81 2.19 -3.91 3.02
C LEU A 81 3.57 -4.45 3.37
N ARG A 82 4.51 -3.60 3.77
CA ARG A 82 5.83 -4.01 4.25
C ARG A 82 5.73 -4.97 5.43
N ALA A 83 4.89 -4.65 6.43
CA ALA A 83 4.65 -5.53 7.57
C ALA A 83 4.02 -6.87 7.17
N ALA A 84 3.31 -6.91 6.04
CA ALA A 84 2.77 -8.14 5.45
C ALA A 84 3.77 -8.86 4.53
N GLY A 85 5.03 -8.38 4.41
CA GLY A 85 6.12 -9.02 3.67
C GLY A 85 6.20 -8.64 2.18
N TYR A 86 5.55 -7.56 1.76
CA TYR A 86 5.64 -7.01 0.41
C TYR A 86 6.57 -5.81 0.38
N LEU A 87 7.43 -5.69 -0.63
CA LEU A 87 8.08 -4.43 -0.95
C LEU A 87 7.01 -3.50 -1.51
N ALA A 88 6.78 -2.34 -0.88
CA ALA A 88 5.73 -1.42 -1.27
C ALA A 88 6.31 -0.08 -1.73
N LEU A 89 5.84 0.40 -2.88
CA LEU A 89 6.17 1.71 -3.43
C LEU A 89 4.91 2.55 -3.45
N ALA A 90 4.76 3.47 -2.47
CA ALA A 90 3.70 4.47 -2.50
C ALA A 90 4.15 5.63 -3.41
N LEU A 91 3.46 5.80 -4.53
CA LEU A 91 3.86 6.68 -5.61
C LEU A 91 3.37 8.11 -5.36
N ASP A 92 4.29 9.08 -5.42
CA ASP A 92 4.00 10.52 -5.44
C ASP A 92 3.77 10.94 -6.90
N SER A 93 2.64 10.53 -7.44
CA SER A 93 2.23 10.85 -8.79
C SER A 93 1.73 12.29 -8.90
N LEU A 94 1.83 12.89 -10.08
CA LEU A 94 1.33 14.22 -10.38
C LEU A 94 1.97 15.35 -9.53
N GLY A 95 3.18 15.12 -8.98
CA GLY A 95 3.94 16.12 -8.23
C GLY A 95 3.27 16.60 -6.94
N GLY A 96 2.51 15.73 -6.26
CA GLY A 96 1.80 16.06 -5.02
C GLY A 96 0.58 16.97 -5.22
N ALA A 97 0.20 17.25 -6.45
CA ALA A 97 -0.95 18.09 -6.76
C ALA A 97 -2.28 17.39 -6.42
N ASN A 98 -3.35 18.17 -6.26
CA ASN A 98 -4.71 17.60 -6.18
C ASN A 98 -5.02 16.86 -7.48
N ALA A 99 -4.93 15.53 -7.44
CA ALA A 99 -5.04 14.68 -8.61
C ALA A 99 -6.37 14.85 -9.37
N CYS A 100 -7.47 15.18 -8.66
CA CYS A 100 -8.77 15.46 -9.29
C CYS A 100 -8.79 16.71 -10.16
N ARG A 101 -7.85 17.63 -9.99
CA ARG A 101 -7.71 18.86 -10.77
C ARG A 101 -6.60 18.80 -11.82
N HIS A 102 -5.82 17.72 -11.81
CA HIS A 102 -4.75 17.54 -12.78
C HIS A 102 -5.33 17.22 -14.17
N PRO A 103 -4.88 17.89 -15.26
CA PRO A 103 -5.42 17.70 -16.62
C PRO A 103 -5.37 16.24 -17.10
N GLY A 104 -4.31 15.50 -16.75
CA GLY A 104 -4.16 14.08 -17.10
C GLY A 104 -4.98 13.14 -16.22
N GLY A 105 -5.31 13.55 -14.99
CA GLY A 105 -6.10 12.79 -14.05
C GLY A 105 -5.62 11.34 -13.86
N ALA A 106 -6.57 10.42 -13.78
CA ALA A 106 -6.29 8.99 -13.57
C ALA A 106 -5.41 8.36 -14.67
N ARG A 107 -5.47 8.87 -15.90
CA ARG A 107 -4.65 8.35 -16.99
C ARG A 107 -3.16 8.63 -16.77
N ALA A 108 -2.82 9.86 -16.39
CA ALA A 108 -1.43 10.23 -16.11
C ALA A 108 -0.90 9.42 -14.89
N GLU A 109 -1.72 9.26 -13.84
CA GLU A 109 -1.36 8.42 -12.70
C GLU A 109 -1.19 6.95 -13.09
N ALA A 110 -1.95 6.45 -14.07
CA ALA A 110 -1.78 5.09 -14.60
C ALA A 110 -0.49 4.96 -15.41
N GLU A 111 -0.08 5.97 -16.16
CA GLU A 111 1.20 6.04 -16.87
C GLU A 111 2.39 6.05 -15.88
N ASP A 112 2.30 6.83 -14.80
CA ASP A 112 3.26 6.81 -13.70
C ASP A 112 3.34 5.43 -13.02
N ALA A 113 2.20 4.74 -12.85
CA ALA A 113 2.19 3.38 -12.32
C ALA A 113 2.93 2.39 -13.22
N VAL A 114 2.87 2.56 -14.54
CA VAL A 114 3.64 1.74 -15.50
C VAL A 114 5.14 2.04 -15.37
N ALA A 115 5.54 3.31 -15.22
CA ALA A 115 6.94 3.66 -14.94
C ALA A 115 7.43 3.03 -13.64
N ALA A 116 6.63 3.06 -12.57
CA ALA A 116 6.92 2.40 -11.30
C ALA A 116 7.02 0.88 -11.43
N LEU A 117 6.19 0.25 -12.27
CA LEU A 117 6.29 -1.18 -12.59
C LEU A 117 7.66 -1.52 -13.22
N HIS A 118 8.10 -0.75 -14.21
CA HIS A 118 9.41 -0.94 -14.84
C HIS A 118 10.55 -0.74 -13.85
N PHE A 119 10.49 0.30 -13.01
CA PHE A 119 11.45 0.54 -11.95
C PHE A 119 11.55 -0.64 -10.98
N LEU A 120 10.42 -1.18 -10.51
CA LEU A 120 10.41 -2.32 -9.61
C LEU A 120 10.88 -3.61 -10.29
N ALA A 121 10.50 -3.84 -11.54
CA ALA A 121 10.88 -5.03 -12.29
C ALA A 121 12.40 -5.11 -12.59
N ALA A 122 13.09 -3.97 -12.64
CA ALA A 122 14.54 -3.89 -12.82
C ALA A 122 15.33 -4.14 -11.52
N ARG A 123 14.68 -4.18 -10.36
CA ARG A 123 15.34 -4.34 -9.05
C ARG A 123 15.64 -5.81 -8.75
N ARG A 124 16.84 -6.08 -8.25
CA ARG A 124 17.27 -7.44 -7.84
C ARG A 124 16.55 -7.96 -6.59
N ASP A 125 16.05 -7.05 -5.74
CA ASP A 125 15.32 -7.39 -4.52
C ASP A 125 13.80 -7.51 -4.72
N VAL A 126 13.32 -7.42 -5.97
CA VAL A 126 11.92 -7.66 -6.36
C VAL A 126 11.78 -8.98 -7.09
N ALA A 127 10.82 -9.80 -6.67
CA ALA A 127 10.56 -11.08 -7.31
C ALA A 127 9.97 -10.89 -8.72
N PRO A 128 10.60 -11.47 -9.77
CA PRO A 128 10.12 -11.31 -11.15
C PRO A 128 8.66 -11.75 -11.31
N GLY A 129 7.86 -10.94 -12.02
CA GLY A 129 6.46 -11.25 -12.30
C GLY A 129 5.53 -11.22 -11.07
N ARG A 130 6.00 -10.78 -9.89
CA ARG A 130 5.24 -10.74 -8.64
C ARG A 130 4.99 -9.30 -8.16
N ILE A 131 4.57 -8.43 -9.07
CA ILE A 131 4.27 -7.03 -8.79
C ILE A 131 2.76 -6.81 -8.95
N ALA A 132 2.11 -6.26 -7.93
CA ALA A 132 0.70 -5.85 -7.97
C ALA A 132 0.55 -4.33 -7.97
N LEU A 133 -0.63 -3.87 -8.38
CA LEU A 133 -1.04 -2.48 -8.34
C LEU A 133 -2.21 -2.32 -7.36
N LEU A 134 -2.16 -1.30 -6.49
CA LEU A 134 -3.22 -0.96 -5.55
C LEU A 134 -3.50 0.54 -5.62
N GLY A 135 -4.76 0.95 -5.70
CA GLY A 135 -5.09 2.37 -5.78
C GLY A 135 -6.39 2.73 -5.06
N PHE A 136 -6.48 4.00 -4.65
CA PHE A 136 -7.59 4.55 -3.90
C PHE A 136 -8.30 5.65 -4.70
N SER A 137 -9.64 5.61 -4.84
CA SER A 137 -10.43 6.66 -5.49
C SER A 137 -9.92 6.95 -6.91
N MET A 138 -9.32 8.11 -7.16
CA MET A 138 -8.63 8.44 -8.41
C MET A 138 -7.58 7.38 -8.76
N GLY A 139 -6.70 7.01 -7.83
CA GLY A 139 -5.73 5.93 -8.02
C GLY A 139 -6.41 4.58 -8.26
N GLY A 140 -7.58 4.34 -7.70
CA GLY A 140 -8.41 3.18 -8.04
C GLY A 140 -8.91 3.21 -9.49
N PHE A 141 -9.22 4.40 -10.01
CA PHE A 141 -9.56 4.57 -11.43
C PHE A 141 -8.30 4.40 -12.31
N ALA A 142 -7.15 4.94 -11.90
CA ALA A 142 -5.87 4.71 -12.57
C ALA A 142 -5.50 3.20 -12.63
N VAL A 143 -5.81 2.44 -11.58
CA VAL A 143 -5.69 0.98 -11.61
C VAL A 143 -6.50 0.39 -12.77
N LEU A 144 -7.77 0.79 -12.93
CA LEU A 144 -8.61 0.30 -14.03
C LEU A 144 -8.02 0.66 -15.39
N ASP A 145 -7.53 1.90 -15.56
CA ASP A 145 -6.89 2.34 -16.82
C ASP A 145 -5.61 1.57 -17.11
N ALA A 146 -4.80 1.27 -16.10
CA ALA A 146 -3.55 0.54 -16.27
C ALA A 146 -3.75 -0.92 -16.71
N ILE A 147 -4.83 -1.59 -16.24
CA ILE A 147 -5.01 -3.03 -16.47
C ILE A 147 -6.17 -3.39 -17.41
N THR A 148 -6.92 -2.41 -17.91
CA THR A 148 -7.96 -2.67 -18.94
C THR A 148 -7.28 -2.92 -20.28
N ARG A 149 -7.80 -3.87 -21.04
CA ARG A 149 -7.32 -4.12 -22.41
C ARG A 149 -7.45 -2.87 -23.28
N GLY A 150 -6.36 -2.42 -23.87
CA GLY A 150 -6.28 -1.15 -24.60
C GLY A 150 -6.08 0.07 -23.68
N GLY A 151 -5.80 -0.14 -22.40
CA GLY A 151 -5.38 0.91 -21.45
C GLY A 151 -3.93 1.34 -21.65
N VAL A 152 -3.33 1.96 -20.63
CA VAL A 152 -1.99 2.55 -20.76
C VAL A 152 -0.84 1.53 -20.69
N ALA A 153 -1.06 0.34 -20.11
CA ALA A 153 0.00 -0.67 -20.04
C ALA A 153 0.41 -1.17 -21.45
N PRO A 154 1.70 -1.19 -21.76
CA PRO A 154 2.18 -1.64 -23.07
C PRO A 154 1.86 -3.12 -23.29
N ALA A 155 1.76 -3.52 -24.56
CA ALA A 155 1.49 -4.91 -24.93
C ALA A 155 2.65 -5.87 -24.58
N THR A 156 3.86 -5.35 -24.48
CA THR A 156 5.11 -6.10 -24.22
C THR A 156 5.82 -5.55 -22.97
N GLY A 157 6.75 -6.33 -22.41
CA GLY A 157 7.51 -5.94 -21.23
C GLY A 157 6.89 -6.39 -19.89
N PRO A 158 7.33 -5.81 -18.77
CA PRO A 158 6.81 -6.14 -17.44
C PRO A 158 5.30 -5.91 -17.33
N ARG A 159 4.62 -6.76 -16.55
CA ARG A 159 3.18 -6.67 -16.32
C ARG A 159 2.88 -6.78 -14.83
N PHE A 160 1.83 -6.12 -14.40
CA PHE A 160 1.26 -6.40 -13.09
C PHE A 160 0.71 -7.84 -13.06
N ALA A 161 0.89 -8.52 -11.93
CA ALA A 161 0.35 -9.86 -11.73
C ALA A 161 -1.10 -9.83 -11.21
N ALA A 162 -1.48 -8.76 -10.53
CA ALA A 162 -2.82 -8.55 -9.97
C ALA A 162 -3.03 -7.07 -9.66
N ALA A 163 -4.30 -6.70 -9.43
CA ALA A 163 -4.65 -5.34 -9.04
C ALA A 163 -5.75 -5.27 -7.99
N VAL A 164 -5.72 -4.21 -7.18
CA VAL A 164 -6.72 -3.87 -6.15
C VAL A 164 -7.17 -2.43 -6.35
N ALA A 165 -8.47 -2.20 -6.46
CA ALA A 165 -9.04 -0.87 -6.59
C ALA A 165 -10.03 -0.61 -5.45
N TYR A 166 -9.73 0.35 -4.59
CA TYR A 166 -10.63 0.86 -3.58
C TYR A 166 -11.50 1.97 -4.16
N TYR A 167 -12.79 1.78 -4.08
CA TYR A 167 -13.84 2.73 -4.52
C TYR A 167 -13.50 3.47 -5.83
N PRO A 168 -13.22 2.70 -6.93
CA PRO A 168 -12.86 3.28 -8.22
C PRO A 168 -14.09 3.85 -8.95
N ASN A 169 -13.88 4.78 -9.88
CA ASN A 169 -14.91 5.14 -10.85
C ASN A 169 -15.01 4.08 -11.96
N CYS A 170 -15.96 3.16 -11.82
CA CYS A 170 -16.16 2.04 -12.76
C CYS A 170 -16.89 2.41 -14.08
N ARG A 171 -17.34 3.66 -14.24
CA ARG A 171 -18.25 4.03 -15.36
C ARG A 171 -17.56 3.96 -16.72
N ARG A 172 -16.29 4.37 -16.82
CA ARG A 172 -15.57 4.51 -18.09
C ARG A 172 -14.79 3.26 -18.50
N SER A 173 -14.60 2.28 -17.62
CA SER A 173 -13.89 1.04 -17.97
C SER A 173 -14.78 0.05 -18.73
N SER A 174 -14.24 -0.60 -19.74
CA SER A 174 -14.89 -1.73 -20.41
C SER A 174 -15.04 -2.96 -19.50
N GLY A 175 -14.23 -3.05 -18.45
CA GLY A 175 -14.16 -4.19 -17.55
C GLY A 175 -13.38 -5.39 -18.09
N VAL A 176 -12.83 -5.32 -19.30
CA VAL A 176 -12.01 -6.40 -19.87
C VAL A 176 -10.58 -6.28 -19.34
N MET A 177 -10.37 -6.79 -18.12
CA MET A 177 -9.07 -6.70 -17.42
C MET A 177 -8.05 -7.67 -18.00
N THR A 178 -6.77 -7.27 -18.01
CA THR A 178 -5.64 -8.10 -18.44
C THR A 178 -5.09 -8.97 -17.30
N VAL A 179 -5.36 -8.58 -16.05
CA VAL A 179 -4.93 -9.29 -14.83
C VAL A 179 -6.07 -9.38 -13.80
N PRO A 180 -6.02 -10.33 -12.86
CA PRO A 180 -7.03 -10.43 -11.80
C PRO A 180 -7.19 -9.12 -11.02
N LEU A 181 -8.44 -8.72 -10.77
CA LEU A 181 -8.79 -7.48 -10.08
C LEU A 181 -9.69 -7.75 -8.87
N LEU A 182 -9.39 -7.09 -7.75
CA LEU A 182 -10.28 -6.97 -6.59
C LEU A 182 -10.76 -5.53 -6.44
N ILE A 183 -12.07 -5.31 -6.50
CA ILE A 183 -12.73 -4.03 -6.25
C ILE A 183 -13.36 -4.05 -4.85
N LEU A 184 -13.11 -3.00 -4.06
CA LEU A 184 -13.60 -2.81 -2.70
C LEU A 184 -14.33 -1.46 -2.62
N ILE A 185 -15.63 -1.44 -2.33
CA ILE A 185 -16.44 -0.22 -2.43
C ILE A 185 -17.53 -0.18 -1.36
N GLY A 186 -17.87 1.03 -0.89
CA GLY A 186 -18.98 1.25 0.04
C GLY A 186 -20.34 1.18 -0.65
N ALA A 187 -21.36 0.63 0.03
CA ALA A 187 -22.73 0.64 -0.51
C ALA A 187 -23.36 2.05 -0.48
N ARG A 188 -22.87 2.92 0.41
CA ARG A 188 -23.27 4.33 0.55
C ARG A 188 -22.26 5.31 -0.05
N ASP A 189 -21.42 4.82 -0.97
CA ASP A 189 -20.51 5.70 -1.71
C ASP A 189 -21.32 6.52 -2.71
N ASP A 190 -21.46 7.81 -2.44
CA ASP A 190 -22.20 8.78 -3.26
C ASP A 190 -21.33 9.46 -4.33
N TRP A 191 -20.00 9.27 -4.25
CA TRP A 191 -19.05 9.82 -5.23
C TRP A 191 -18.77 8.84 -6.37
N THR A 192 -18.44 7.58 -6.00
CA THR A 192 -18.22 6.49 -6.95
C THR A 192 -19.18 5.33 -6.64
N PRO A 193 -20.46 5.43 -7.05
CA PRO A 193 -21.50 4.50 -6.63
C PRO A 193 -21.20 3.04 -6.98
N ALA A 194 -21.40 2.12 -6.01
CA ALA A 194 -21.20 0.67 -6.20
C ALA A 194 -21.99 0.10 -7.38
N ALA A 195 -23.13 0.71 -7.73
CA ALA A 195 -23.93 0.34 -8.90
C ALA A 195 -23.12 0.42 -10.21
N ALA A 196 -22.20 1.41 -10.34
CA ALA A 196 -21.35 1.51 -11.52
C ALA A 196 -20.39 0.33 -11.65
N CYS A 197 -19.85 -0.19 -10.52
CA CYS A 197 -18.99 -1.36 -10.53
C CYS A 197 -19.77 -2.67 -10.77
N ARG A 198 -21.01 -2.77 -10.29
CA ARG A 198 -21.90 -3.89 -10.68
C ARG A 198 -22.20 -3.85 -12.19
N ALA A 199 -22.50 -2.67 -12.75
CA ALA A 199 -22.71 -2.51 -14.19
C ALA A 199 -21.45 -2.85 -15.02
N LEU A 200 -20.23 -2.57 -14.50
CA LEU A 200 -18.99 -3.02 -15.13
C LEU A 200 -18.92 -4.54 -15.20
N LEU A 201 -19.30 -5.28 -14.14
CA LEU A 201 -19.32 -6.74 -14.16
C LEU A 201 -20.30 -7.28 -15.22
N VAL A 202 -21.45 -6.64 -15.40
CA VAL A 202 -22.41 -6.99 -16.45
C VAL A 202 -21.81 -6.70 -17.84
N ARG A 203 -21.29 -5.48 -18.08
CA ARG A 203 -20.72 -5.07 -19.38
C ARG A 203 -19.57 -5.97 -19.84
N ARG A 204 -18.69 -6.42 -18.91
CA ARG A 204 -17.59 -7.30 -19.28
C ARG A 204 -18.04 -8.69 -19.73
N ALA A 205 -19.24 -9.13 -19.35
CA ALA A 205 -19.82 -10.43 -19.74
C ALA A 205 -18.84 -11.61 -19.57
N GLY A 206 -18.13 -11.65 -18.44
CA GLY A 206 -17.12 -12.68 -18.17
C GLY A 206 -15.79 -12.53 -18.92
N ARG A 207 -15.65 -11.57 -19.83
CA ARG A 207 -14.43 -11.40 -20.65
C ARG A 207 -13.25 -10.89 -19.81
N GLY A 208 -12.02 -11.27 -20.24
CA GLY A 208 -10.77 -10.89 -19.59
C GLY A 208 -10.50 -11.64 -18.28
N ALA A 209 -9.49 -11.19 -17.54
CA ALA A 209 -9.11 -11.79 -16.27
C ALA A 209 -10.22 -11.68 -15.20
N PRO A 210 -10.23 -12.53 -14.17
CA PRO A 210 -11.25 -12.52 -13.11
C PRO A 210 -11.35 -11.17 -12.39
N VAL A 211 -12.59 -10.71 -12.14
CA VAL A 211 -12.88 -9.51 -11.35
C VAL A 211 -13.77 -9.90 -10.17
N SER A 212 -13.31 -9.59 -8.95
CA SER A 212 -14.05 -9.76 -7.71
C SER A 212 -14.51 -8.40 -7.21
N LEU A 213 -15.78 -8.27 -6.81
CA LEU A 213 -16.35 -7.06 -6.23
C LEU A 213 -16.82 -7.33 -4.79
N ALA A 214 -16.32 -6.58 -3.83
CA ALA A 214 -16.81 -6.57 -2.45
C ALA A 214 -17.46 -5.23 -2.14
N VAL A 215 -18.74 -5.27 -1.76
CA VAL A 215 -19.51 -4.09 -1.39
C VAL A 215 -19.75 -4.12 0.11
N TYR A 216 -19.43 -3.02 0.81
CA TYR A 216 -19.53 -2.90 2.27
C TYR A 216 -20.80 -2.14 2.66
N PRO A 217 -21.77 -2.80 3.33
CA PRO A 217 -22.99 -2.15 3.78
C PRO A 217 -22.69 -0.97 4.72
N GLY A 218 -23.33 0.18 4.50
CA GLY A 218 -23.15 1.37 5.33
C GLY A 218 -21.88 2.18 5.12
N ALA A 219 -20.86 1.63 4.46
CA ALA A 219 -19.61 2.35 4.18
C ALA A 219 -19.80 3.41 3.10
N THR A 220 -19.18 4.58 3.29
CA THR A 220 -19.14 5.71 2.35
C THR A 220 -17.85 5.69 1.53
N HIS A 221 -17.60 6.75 0.75
CA HIS A 221 -16.30 6.92 0.09
C HIS A 221 -15.16 7.01 1.11
N ALA A 222 -13.96 6.56 0.76
CA ALA A 222 -12.75 6.56 1.60
C ALA A 222 -12.95 5.90 3.00
N PHE A 223 -13.83 4.91 3.12
CA PHE A 223 -14.21 4.26 4.38
C PHE A 223 -13.04 3.65 5.16
N ASN A 224 -11.91 3.42 4.52
CA ASN A 224 -10.71 2.81 5.11
C ASN A 224 -9.71 3.84 5.67
N VAL A 225 -9.93 5.14 5.47
CA VAL A 225 -9.05 6.22 5.94
C VAL A 225 -9.52 6.68 7.33
N PRO A 226 -8.72 6.48 8.40
CA PRO A 226 -9.10 6.94 9.73
C PRO A 226 -9.22 8.47 9.78
N GLY A 227 -10.26 8.95 10.47
CA GLY A 227 -10.52 10.37 10.62
C GLY A 227 -11.93 10.65 11.12
N ARG A 228 -12.22 11.94 11.38
CA ARG A 228 -13.58 12.40 11.71
C ARG A 228 -14.43 12.39 10.45
N ALA A 229 -15.72 12.11 10.60
CA ALA A 229 -16.67 12.25 9.50
C ALA A 229 -16.71 13.71 9.02
N HIS A 230 -16.67 13.91 7.71
CA HIS A 230 -16.70 15.23 7.07
C HIS A 230 -17.26 15.14 5.65
N VAL A 231 -17.49 16.28 5.04
CA VAL A 231 -17.84 16.39 3.62
C VAL A 231 -16.61 16.90 2.85
N TYR A 232 -16.24 16.22 1.78
CA TYR A 232 -15.16 16.62 0.88
C TYR A 232 -15.69 16.68 -0.55
N LEU A 233 -15.57 17.84 -1.20
CA LEU A 233 -16.10 18.10 -2.54
C LEU A 233 -17.58 17.70 -2.71
N GLY A 234 -18.41 17.91 -1.67
CA GLY A 234 -19.83 17.59 -1.67
C GLY A 234 -20.18 16.14 -1.31
N HIS A 235 -19.20 15.27 -1.07
CA HIS A 235 -19.38 13.84 -0.79
C HIS A 235 -19.12 13.49 0.67
N ALA A 236 -19.92 12.57 1.21
CA ALA A 236 -19.76 12.11 2.60
C ALA A 236 -18.55 11.18 2.75
N ILE A 237 -17.61 11.56 3.62
CA ILE A 237 -16.45 10.78 3.99
C ILE A 237 -16.56 10.37 5.44
N ARG A 238 -16.58 9.05 5.70
CA ARG A 238 -16.67 8.52 7.04
C ARG A 238 -15.85 7.24 7.17
N TYR A 239 -14.95 7.21 8.15
CA TYR A 239 -14.22 6.00 8.51
C TYR A 239 -15.16 4.92 9.04
N ASP A 240 -15.08 3.72 8.49
CA ASP A 240 -15.77 2.52 8.97
C ASP A 240 -14.73 1.46 9.34
N ARG A 241 -14.50 1.31 10.64
CA ARG A 241 -13.48 0.38 11.18
C ARG A 241 -13.71 -1.06 10.71
N THR A 242 -14.96 -1.52 10.70
CA THR A 242 -15.30 -2.90 10.34
C THR A 242 -15.10 -3.14 8.86
N ALA A 243 -15.59 -2.24 8.00
CA ALA A 243 -15.36 -2.30 6.56
C ALA A 243 -13.87 -2.21 6.23
N ALA A 244 -13.12 -1.29 6.87
CA ALA A 244 -11.68 -1.13 6.68
C ALA A 244 -10.88 -2.39 7.03
N ARG A 245 -11.18 -3.02 8.17
CA ARG A 245 -10.53 -4.27 8.60
C ARG A 245 -10.84 -5.42 7.66
N THR A 246 -12.12 -5.59 7.30
CA THR A 246 -12.56 -6.65 6.40
C THR A 246 -11.99 -6.47 4.99
N ALA A 247 -11.97 -5.24 4.48
CA ALA A 247 -11.35 -4.91 3.20
C ALA A 247 -9.87 -5.26 3.19
N TRP A 248 -9.13 -4.86 4.23
CA TRP A 248 -7.71 -5.18 4.35
C TRP A 248 -7.45 -6.70 4.43
N ALA A 249 -8.26 -7.44 5.17
CA ALA A 249 -8.15 -8.90 5.22
C ALA A 249 -8.34 -9.52 3.83
N ARG A 250 -9.30 -9.05 3.03
CA ARG A 250 -9.52 -9.48 1.64
C ARG A 250 -8.33 -9.15 0.74
N VAL A 251 -7.75 -7.95 0.87
CA VAL A 251 -6.53 -7.56 0.13
C VAL A 251 -5.38 -8.53 0.42
N ARG A 252 -5.14 -8.85 1.69
CA ARG A 252 -4.06 -9.79 2.07
C ARG A 252 -4.27 -11.18 1.46
N VAL A 253 -5.48 -11.71 1.55
CA VAL A 253 -5.83 -13.02 0.96
C VAL A 253 -5.64 -12.97 -0.56
N PHE A 254 -6.14 -11.93 -1.21
CA PHE A 254 -6.05 -11.76 -2.67
C PHE A 254 -4.59 -11.64 -3.13
N LEU A 255 -3.79 -10.76 -2.50
CA LEU A 255 -2.38 -10.60 -2.86
C LEU A 255 -1.59 -11.90 -2.65
N ARG A 256 -1.80 -12.58 -1.52
CA ARG A 256 -1.14 -13.87 -1.26
C ARG A 256 -1.48 -14.92 -2.33
N ALA A 257 -2.73 -14.99 -2.75
CA ALA A 257 -3.17 -15.94 -3.78
C ALA A 257 -2.59 -15.61 -5.17
N ARG A 258 -2.28 -14.34 -5.45
CA ARG A 258 -1.83 -13.88 -6.78
C ARG A 258 -0.32 -13.67 -6.88
N LEU A 259 0.32 -13.26 -5.81
CA LEU A 259 1.76 -13.03 -5.76
C LEU A 259 2.53 -14.18 -5.09
N GLY A 260 1.82 -15.20 -4.59
CA GLY A 260 2.42 -16.23 -3.75
C GLY A 260 2.72 -15.75 -2.32
N PRO A 261 3.30 -16.61 -1.47
CA PRO A 261 3.62 -16.26 -0.10
C PRO A 261 4.59 -15.06 -0.08
N PRO A 262 4.38 -14.08 0.82
CA PRO A 262 5.36 -13.04 1.05
C PRO A 262 6.67 -13.66 1.56
N ALA A 263 7.79 -12.97 1.35
CA ALA A 263 9.06 -13.42 1.93
C ALA A 263 8.89 -13.53 3.45
N SER A 264 9.22 -14.68 4.00
CA SER A 264 9.16 -14.88 5.44
C SER A 264 10.12 -13.91 6.12
N SER A 265 9.62 -13.07 7.02
CA SER A 265 10.51 -12.35 7.93
C SER A 265 11.41 -13.37 8.64
N PRO A 266 12.70 -13.11 8.81
CA PRO A 266 13.54 -13.95 9.64
C PRO A 266 12.82 -14.13 10.98
N ARG A 267 12.56 -15.38 11.36
CA ARG A 267 11.99 -15.67 12.68
C ARG A 267 12.94 -15.04 13.69
N ALA A 268 12.41 -14.16 14.55
CA ALA A 268 13.21 -13.64 15.66
C ALA A 268 13.89 -14.84 16.33
N PRO A 269 15.20 -14.79 16.62
CA PRO A 269 15.87 -15.89 17.30
C PRO A 269 15.06 -16.18 18.55
N SER A 270 14.66 -17.44 18.71
CA SER A 270 14.00 -17.89 19.94
C SER A 270 14.86 -17.43 21.11
N PRO A 271 14.29 -16.83 22.16
CA PRO A 271 15.08 -16.51 23.34
C PRO A 271 15.83 -17.79 23.73
N ARG A 272 17.16 -17.70 23.77
CA ARG A 272 17.99 -18.81 24.25
C ARG A 272 17.41 -19.22 25.59
N ALA A 273 17.04 -20.46 25.72
CA ALA A 273 16.68 -21.01 27.01
C ALA A 273 17.83 -20.61 27.97
N SER A 274 17.49 -19.82 28.97
CA SER A 274 18.44 -19.44 30.00
C SER A 274 19.06 -20.73 30.57
N ALA A 275 20.37 -20.80 30.56
CA ALA A 275 21.05 -21.91 31.19
C ALA A 275 20.55 -22.05 32.65
N PRO A 276 20.30 -23.24 33.13
CA PRO A 276 19.89 -23.44 34.53
C PRO A 276 20.94 -22.79 35.45
N PRO A 277 20.52 -22.18 36.56
CA PRO A 277 21.46 -21.58 37.50
C PRO A 277 22.48 -22.65 37.99
N PRO A 278 23.74 -22.24 38.24
CA PRO A 278 24.72 -23.17 38.78
C PRO A 278 24.22 -23.77 40.10
N GLY A 279 24.33 -25.07 40.22
CA GLY A 279 23.96 -25.79 41.45
C GLY A 279 24.76 -25.27 42.66
N PRO A 280 24.26 -25.48 43.89
CA PRO A 280 24.95 -25.03 45.10
C PRO A 280 26.32 -25.71 45.22
N PRO A 281 27.33 -25.01 45.78
CA PRO A 281 28.67 -25.58 45.98
C PRO A 281 28.63 -26.80 46.90
N PRO A 282 29.52 -27.79 46.68
CA PRO A 282 29.60 -28.98 47.54
C PRO A 282 29.93 -28.59 48.99
N LEU A 283 29.21 -29.17 49.93
CA LEU A 283 29.46 -29.00 51.36
C LEU A 283 30.88 -29.46 51.71
N ALA A 284 31.63 -28.63 52.40
CA ALA A 284 32.96 -28.94 52.90
C ALA A 284 32.86 -30.09 53.92
N PRO A 285 33.83 -31.05 53.94
CA PRO A 285 33.83 -32.14 54.90
C PRO A 285 34.01 -31.62 56.33
N GLN A 286 33.07 -31.95 57.22
CA GLN A 286 33.20 -31.68 58.63
C GLN A 286 34.28 -32.57 59.22
N SER A 287 35.35 -31.92 59.76
CA SER A 287 36.39 -32.58 60.51
C SER A 287 35.80 -33.12 61.84
N MET A 288 35.70 -34.46 61.94
CA MET A 288 35.43 -35.12 63.19
C MET A 288 36.68 -35.04 64.11
N GLU A 289 36.68 -34.10 65.02
CA GLU A 289 37.60 -34.17 66.18
C GLU A 289 37.18 -35.28 67.09
N ARG A 290 38.05 -36.28 67.27
CA ARG A 290 37.95 -37.33 68.29
C ARG A 290 38.54 -36.84 69.58
N ARG A 291 37.85 -36.94 70.65
CA ARG A 291 38.34 -37.02 72.06
C ARG A 291 38.42 -38.44 72.47
#